data_46de7866b7cdea2d31895982480eaf73
#
_entry.id   46de7866b7cdea2d31895982480eaf73
#
_cell.length_a   1.000
_cell.length_b   1.000
_cell.length_c   1.000
_cell.angle_alpha   90.00
_cell.angle_beta   90.00
_cell.angle_gamma   90.00
#
_symmetry.space_group_name_H-M   'P 1'
#
loop_
_entity.id
_entity.type
_entity.pdbx_description
1 polymer ?
#
loop_
_entity_poly.entity_id
_entity_poly.type
_entity_poly.pdbx_seq_one_letter_code
_entity_poly.pdbx_strand_id
1 'polypeptide(L)'
;MATSFEEIYCLNAVIKNDQRLYNKPADAIFSLNWKYLQMAIALFEYDCRKNLADNVPFSLTKYSFKGDGVNNIFKLDPAPKFIQTIDFYISKEIDCGVTSIQITDYIWDNENNTITLKSIPEPGSIIEISTYEIGQFNEDLDYDEKRILAEAMNIFYYEEYMTNTKVLNFATYGGSIKMHSQAEQLKTVTAAYETSKREVEGDINKYTYKTAPHLLYGLGANTSCYHQLISQRNKTVSN
;
A
#
# COMPACT_ATOMS: atom_id res chain seq x y z
N MET A 1 -18.94 11.21 2.56
CA MET A 1 -17.61 11.76 2.16
C MET A 1 -16.85 10.65 1.46
N ALA A 2 -15.87 10.98 0.64
CA ALA A 2 -14.98 9.97 0.04
C ALA A 2 -14.02 9.42 1.11
N THR A 3 -13.72 8.12 1.08
CA THR A 3 -12.75 7.52 2.01
C THR A 3 -11.36 7.51 1.38
N SER A 4 -10.38 8.17 2.02
CA SER A 4 -8.98 8.13 1.59
C SER A 4 -8.37 6.74 1.81
N PHE A 5 -7.52 6.29 0.89
CA PHE A 5 -6.73 5.07 1.09
C PHE A 5 -5.76 5.19 2.26
N GLU A 6 -5.34 6.42 2.60
CA GLU A 6 -4.49 6.68 3.76
C GLU A 6 -5.11 6.19 5.07
N GLU A 7 -6.44 6.34 5.23
CA GLU A 7 -7.15 5.84 6.41
C GLU A 7 -7.00 4.32 6.56
N ILE A 8 -7.08 3.58 5.43
CA ILE A 8 -6.91 2.13 5.41
C ILE A 8 -5.45 1.75 5.65
N TYR A 9 -4.51 2.50 5.06
CA TYR A 9 -3.08 2.27 5.26
C TYR A 9 -2.67 2.50 6.72
N CYS A 10 -3.24 3.52 7.38
CA CYS A 10 -3.02 3.76 8.80
C CYS A 10 -3.55 2.62 9.66
N LEU A 11 -4.75 2.10 9.39
CA LEU A 11 -5.29 0.92 10.07
C LEU A 11 -4.41 -0.30 9.84
N ASN A 12 -3.98 -0.55 8.62
CA ASN A 12 -3.08 -1.66 8.28
C ASN A 12 -1.73 -1.53 8.99
N ALA A 13 -1.15 -0.32 9.07
CA ALA A 13 0.11 -0.06 9.77
C ALA A 13 0.02 -0.38 11.27
N VAL A 14 -1.10 -0.07 11.91
CA VAL A 14 -1.34 -0.40 13.33
C VAL A 14 -1.40 -1.93 13.53
N ILE A 15 -2.06 -2.64 12.63
CA ILE A 15 -2.19 -4.10 12.69
C ILE A 15 -0.82 -4.76 12.43
N LYS A 16 -0.07 -4.26 11.48
CA LYS A 16 1.14 -4.89 10.95
C LYS A 16 2.39 -4.63 11.77
N ASN A 17 2.55 -3.41 12.31
CA ASN A 17 3.71 -2.93 13.08
C ASN A 17 5.08 -3.44 12.55
N ASP A 18 5.28 -3.37 11.22
CA ASP A 18 6.48 -3.93 10.58
C ASP A 18 7.60 -2.89 10.46
N GLN A 19 8.60 -3.01 11.32
CA GLN A 19 9.77 -2.11 11.34
C GLN A 19 10.56 -2.09 10.02
N ARG A 20 10.44 -3.12 9.17
CA ARG A 20 11.18 -3.19 7.89
C ARG A 20 10.65 -2.21 6.86
N LEU A 21 9.43 -1.72 7.02
CA LEU A 21 8.86 -0.69 6.16
C LEU A 21 9.41 0.70 6.48
N TYR A 22 9.86 0.94 7.71
CA TYR A 22 10.38 2.25 8.13
C TYR A 22 11.64 2.72 7.38
N ASN A 23 12.40 1.78 6.81
CA ASN A 23 13.63 2.08 6.08
C ASN A 23 13.44 2.13 4.55
N LYS A 24 12.20 2.01 4.07
CA LYS A 24 11.93 2.10 2.63
C LYS A 24 11.56 3.55 2.25
N PRO A 25 11.90 3.99 1.03
CA PRO A 25 11.42 5.27 0.50
C PRO A 25 9.88 5.31 0.50
N ALA A 26 9.31 6.48 0.68
CA ALA A 26 7.87 6.65 0.79
C ALA A 26 7.12 6.16 -0.47
N ASP A 27 7.66 6.43 -1.66
CA ASP A 27 7.12 5.96 -2.95
C ASP A 27 7.03 4.43 -3.02
N ALA A 28 8.03 3.73 -2.51
CA ALA A 28 8.02 2.27 -2.46
C ALA A 28 6.98 1.73 -1.46
N ILE A 29 6.81 2.40 -0.33
CA ILE A 29 5.80 2.02 0.68
C ILE A 29 4.39 2.23 0.11
N PHE A 30 4.10 3.38 -0.49
CA PHE A 30 2.78 3.65 -1.06
C PHE A 30 2.46 2.75 -2.25
N SER A 31 3.42 2.48 -3.13
CA SER A 31 3.24 1.54 -4.24
C SER A 31 2.93 0.12 -3.74
N LEU A 32 3.59 -0.32 -2.66
CA LEU A 32 3.36 -1.62 -2.06
C LEU A 32 1.99 -1.69 -1.38
N ASN A 33 1.62 -0.66 -0.61
CA ASN A 33 0.32 -0.58 0.02
C ASN A 33 -0.81 -0.56 -1.01
N TRP A 34 -0.64 0.17 -2.12
CA TRP A 34 -1.60 0.16 -3.22
C TRP A 34 -1.78 -1.23 -3.83
N LYS A 35 -0.69 -1.95 -4.09
CA LYS A 35 -0.73 -3.33 -4.56
C LYS A 35 -1.56 -4.22 -3.63
N TYR A 36 -1.30 -4.16 -2.32
CA TYR A 36 -2.04 -4.97 -1.36
C TYR A 36 -3.51 -4.53 -1.23
N LEU A 37 -3.78 -3.23 -1.31
CA LEU A 37 -5.15 -2.72 -1.27
C LEU A 37 -5.95 -3.19 -2.50
N GLN A 38 -5.37 -3.18 -3.70
CA GLN A 38 -6.04 -3.73 -4.89
C GLN A 38 -6.43 -5.20 -4.71
N MET A 39 -5.54 -6.01 -4.13
CA MET A 39 -5.82 -7.41 -3.86
C MET A 39 -6.89 -7.57 -2.76
N ALA A 40 -6.88 -6.71 -1.74
CA ALA A 40 -7.91 -6.68 -0.70
C ALA A 40 -9.29 -6.27 -1.25
N ILE A 41 -9.33 -5.27 -2.15
CA ILE A 41 -10.55 -4.88 -2.87
C ILE A 41 -11.11 -6.09 -3.63
N ALA A 42 -10.30 -6.75 -4.43
CA ALA A 42 -10.74 -7.93 -5.21
C ALA A 42 -11.25 -9.08 -4.32
N LEU A 43 -10.75 -9.19 -3.07
CA LEU A 43 -11.23 -10.19 -2.12
C LEU A 43 -12.61 -9.82 -1.53
N PHE A 44 -12.86 -8.54 -1.25
CA PHE A 44 -14.04 -8.07 -0.53
C PHE A 44 -15.13 -7.46 -1.41
N GLU A 45 -14.82 -7.09 -2.66
CA GLU A 45 -15.69 -6.37 -3.59
C GLU A 45 -17.08 -6.98 -3.74
N TYR A 46 -17.17 -8.31 -3.81
CA TYR A 46 -18.45 -9.00 -4.03
C TYR A 46 -19.34 -9.06 -2.78
N ASP A 47 -18.75 -8.94 -1.61
CA ASP A 47 -19.45 -9.01 -0.33
C ASP A 47 -19.73 -7.60 0.24
N CYS A 48 -19.04 -6.58 -0.28
CA CYS A 48 -19.22 -5.19 0.11
C CYS A 48 -20.47 -4.60 -0.56
N ARG A 49 -21.24 -3.81 0.20
CA ARG A 49 -22.40 -3.08 -0.33
C ARG A 49 -22.01 -1.87 -1.17
N LYS A 50 -20.84 -1.34 -0.90
CA LYS A 50 -20.26 -0.18 -1.59
C LYS A 50 -19.53 -0.63 -2.84
N ASN A 51 -19.52 0.22 -3.84
CA ASN A 51 -18.78 -0.04 -5.06
C ASN A 51 -17.29 0.26 -4.86
N LEU A 52 -16.53 -0.73 -4.40
CA LEU A 52 -15.09 -0.59 -4.17
C LEU A 52 -14.28 -0.43 -5.47
N ALA A 53 -14.82 -0.86 -6.61
CA ALA A 53 -14.18 -0.69 -7.91
C ALA A 53 -14.22 0.77 -8.40
N ASP A 54 -15.20 1.55 -7.92
CA ASP A 54 -15.31 2.98 -8.21
C ASP A 54 -14.39 3.77 -7.26
N ASN A 55 -13.15 3.93 -7.66
CA ASN A 55 -12.13 4.60 -6.86
C ASN A 55 -11.17 5.43 -7.73
N VAL A 56 -10.50 6.41 -7.10
CA VAL A 56 -9.37 7.14 -7.69
C VAL A 56 -8.10 6.38 -7.30
N PRO A 57 -7.39 5.78 -8.26
CA PRO A 57 -6.22 4.94 -7.95
C PRO A 57 -5.04 5.77 -7.44
N PHE A 58 -4.10 5.10 -6.77
CA PHE A 58 -2.79 5.66 -6.50
C PHE A 58 -2.09 6.04 -7.80
N SER A 59 -1.50 7.22 -7.83
CA SER A 59 -0.69 7.67 -8.94
C SER A 59 0.63 8.27 -8.46
N LEU A 60 1.70 7.98 -9.18
CA LEU A 60 3.06 8.50 -8.94
C LEU A 60 3.56 9.16 -10.20
N THR A 61 3.89 10.44 -10.12
CA THR A 61 4.52 11.18 -11.22
C THR A 61 5.92 11.60 -10.82
N LYS A 62 6.90 11.31 -11.68
CA LYS A 62 8.31 11.67 -11.48
C LYS A 62 8.73 12.72 -12.47
N TYR A 63 9.38 13.75 -11.98
CA TYR A 63 9.97 14.82 -12.77
C TYR A 63 11.48 14.81 -12.55
N SER A 64 12.23 15.06 -13.61
CA SER A 64 13.67 15.14 -13.54
C SER A 64 14.15 16.43 -14.20
N PHE A 65 14.95 17.20 -13.49
CA PHE A 65 15.53 18.44 -13.97
C PHE A 65 17.06 18.40 -13.81
N LYS A 66 17.74 19.20 -14.60
CA LYS A 66 19.19 19.37 -14.50
C LYS A 66 19.48 20.73 -13.86
N GLY A 67 20.27 20.74 -12.81
CA GLY A 67 20.75 21.97 -12.18
C GLY A 67 21.66 22.74 -13.15
N ASP A 68 21.43 24.03 -13.29
CA ASP A 68 22.19 24.95 -14.13
C ASP A 68 23.08 25.91 -13.29
N GLY A 69 22.96 25.89 -11.99
CA GLY A 69 23.66 26.78 -11.07
C GLY A 69 23.09 28.21 -11.02
N VAL A 70 21.94 28.46 -11.63
CA VAL A 70 21.31 29.78 -11.70
C VAL A 70 19.86 29.75 -11.21
N ASN A 71 19.11 28.77 -11.67
CA ASN A 71 17.69 28.64 -11.38
C ASN A 71 17.43 27.78 -10.14
N ASN A 72 16.48 28.24 -9.31
CA ASN A 72 15.97 27.47 -8.18
C ASN A 72 14.45 27.24 -8.27
N ILE A 73 13.82 27.58 -9.42
CA ILE A 73 12.39 27.41 -9.68
C ILE A 73 12.22 26.36 -10.77
N PHE A 74 11.41 25.34 -10.46
CA PHE A 74 11.14 24.21 -11.35
C PHE A 74 9.65 24.09 -11.59
N LYS A 75 9.25 24.15 -12.86
CA LYS A 75 7.84 23.99 -13.25
C LYS A 75 7.56 22.51 -13.49
N LEU A 76 6.53 21.99 -12.84
CA LEU A 76 6.06 20.64 -13.05
C LEU A 76 5.13 20.57 -14.27
N ASP A 77 5.53 19.80 -15.29
CA ASP A 77 4.77 19.57 -16.49
C ASP A 77 4.84 18.06 -16.86
N PRO A 78 3.70 17.36 -16.95
CA PRO A 78 2.34 17.86 -16.75
C PRO A 78 2.07 18.32 -15.31
N ALA A 79 1.17 19.30 -15.15
CA ALA A 79 0.77 19.76 -13.83
C ALA A 79 0.13 18.60 -13.04
N PRO A 80 0.56 18.34 -11.80
CA PRO A 80 -0.05 17.32 -10.97
C PRO A 80 -1.50 17.73 -10.64
N LYS A 81 -2.43 16.78 -10.78
CA LYS A 81 -3.86 17.06 -10.56
C LYS A 81 -4.17 17.35 -9.10
N PHE A 82 -3.51 16.63 -8.21
CA PHE A 82 -3.64 16.77 -6.77
C PHE A 82 -2.35 16.29 -6.12
N ILE A 83 -1.81 17.07 -5.19
CA ILE A 83 -0.58 16.72 -4.50
C ILE A 83 -0.90 16.46 -3.03
N GLN A 84 -0.81 15.20 -2.60
CA GLN A 84 -0.88 14.83 -1.19
C GLN A 84 0.50 14.88 -0.55
N THR A 85 1.53 14.45 -1.29
CA THR A 85 2.90 14.41 -0.77
C THR A 85 3.91 14.63 -1.91
N ILE A 86 4.99 15.33 -1.60
CA ILE A 86 6.10 15.58 -2.52
C ILE A 86 7.38 15.06 -1.89
N ASP A 87 8.05 14.13 -2.56
CA ASP A 87 9.41 13.74 -2.23
C ASP A 87 10.39 14.41 -3.21
N PHE A 88 11.40 15.00 -2.64
CA PHE A 88 12.37 15.79 -3.36
C PHE A 88 13.78 15.29 -3.08
N TYR A 89 14.52 14.95 -4.14
CA TYR A 89 15.91 14.51 -4.05
C TYR A 89 16.79 15.29 -5.01
N ILE A 90 17.96 15.70 -4.54
CA ILE A 90 19.05 16.15 -5.42
C ILE A 90 20.11 15.07 -5.43
N SER A 91 20.40 14.56 -6.62
CA SER A 91 21.46 13.59 -6.85
C SER A 91 22.63 14.26 -7.55
N LYS A 92 23.84 14.04 -7.06
CA LYS A 92 25.08 14.48 -7.70
C LYS A 92 25.99 13.28 -7.93
N GLU A 93 26.48 13.16 -9.15
CA GLU A 93 27.49 12.18 -9.47
C GLU A 93 28.87 12.68 -8.94
N ILE A 94 29.49 11.87 -8.09
CA ILE A 94 30.82 12.10 -7.53
C ILE A 94 31.70 10.96 -8.02
N ASP A 95 33.01 11.18 -8.16
CA ASP A 95 34.01 10.23 -8.70
C ASP A 95 33.91 8.79 -8.14
N CYS A 96 33.23 8.57 -7.03
CA CYS A 96 33.05 7.27 -6.39
C CYS A 96 31.59 6.79 -6.31
N GLY A 97 30.63 7.44 -7.00
CA GLY A 97 29.22 7.04 -6.99
C GLY A 97 28.25 8.21 -7.04
N VAL A 98 26.97 7.90 -6.87
CA VAL A 98 25.88 8.90 -6.82
C VAL A 98 25.53 9.17 -5.37
N THR A 99 25.64 10.41 -4.93
CA THR A 99 25.10 10.88 -3.64
C THR A 99 23.73 11.48 -3.87
N SER A 100 22.73 11.03 -3.13
CA SER A 100 21.37 11.57 -3.16
C SER A 100 21.05 12.22 -1.83
N ILE A 101 20.62 13.46 -1.84
CA ILE A 101 20.24 14.23 -0.66
C ILE A 101 18.75 14.55 -0.75
N GLN A 102 17.98 14.16 0.25
CA GLN A 102 16.59 14.57 0.37
C GLN A 102 16.51 16.04 0.77
N ILE A 103 15.66 16.79 0.07
CA ILE A 103 15.41 18.20 0.36
C ILE A 103 14.05 18.37 1.00
N THR A 104 14.04 18.98 2.16
CA THR A 104 12.82 19.30 2.92
C THR A 104 12.45 20.77 2.85
N ASP A 105 13.38 21.63 2.48
CA ASP A 105 13.22 23.10 2.44
C ASP A 105 12.89 23.58 1.01
N TYR A 106 11.61 23.52 0.64
CA TYR A 106 11.09 24.05 -0.62
C TYR A 106 9.76 24.77 -0.39
N ILE A 107 9.38 25.62 -1.36
CA ILE A 107 8.08 26.28 -1.40
C ILE A 107 7.33 25.73 -2.62
N TRP A 108 6.14 25.20 -2.38
CA TRP A 108 5.24 24.76 -3.45
C TRP A 108 4.23 25.86 -3.78
N ASP A 109 4.16 26.27 -5.04
CA ASP A 109 3.15 27.16 -5.60
C ASP A 109 2.16 26.35 -6.45
N ASN A 110 0.97 26.14 -5.90
CA ASN A 110 -0.06 25.35 -6.53
C ASN A 110 -0.72 26.05 -7.74
N GLU A 111 -0.71 27.39 -7.77
CA GLU A 111 -1.32 28.15 -8.87
C GLU A 111 -0.48 28.05 -10.16
N ASN A 112 0.83 28.13 -10.00
CA ASN A 112 1.77 28.09 -11.13
C ASN A 112 2.36 26.72 -11.37
N ASN A 113 2.06 25.72 -10.52
CA ASN A 113 2.66 24.39 -10.52
C ASN A 113 4.20 24.43 -10.49
N THR A 114 4.74 25.28 -9.60
CA THR A 114 6.18 25.48 -9.48
C THR A 114 6.69 25.13 -8.09
N ILE A 115 7.88 24.53 -8.06
CA ILE A 115 8.63 24.31 -6.82
C ILE A 115 9.81 25.26 -6.80
N THR A 116 9.93 26.02 -5.72
CA THR A 116 11.05 26.92 -5.48
C THR A 116 11.93 26.36 -4.37
N LEU A 117 13.20 26.09 -4.69
CA LEU A 117 14.20 25.69 -3.71
C LEU A 117 14.74 26.90 -2.96
N LYS A 118 15.10 26.70 -1.69
CA LYS A 118 15.77 27.70 -0.88
C LYS A 118 17.20 27.99 -1.34
N SER A 119 17.86 26.97 -1.91
CA SER A 119 19.22 27.08 -2.47
C SER A 119 19.22 26.75 -3.95
N ILE A 120 20.11 27.38 -4.69
CA ILE A 120 20.31 27.11 -6.12
C ILE A 120 21.08 25.79 -6.25
N PRO A 121 20.56 24.81 -7.00
CA PRO A 121 21.27 23.55 -7.25
C PRO A 121 22.54 23.75 -8.04
N GLU A 122 23.59 23.00 -7.69
CA GLU A 122 24.85 23.06 -8.40
C GLU A 122 24.74 22.68 -9.89
N PRO A 123 25.54 23.26 -10.77
CA PRO A 123 25.56 22.90 -12.19
C PRO A 123 25.83 21.40 -12.37
N GLY A 124 24.99 20.73 -13.18
CA GLY A 124 25.13 19.30 -13.46
C GLY A 124 24.50 18.36 -12.44
N SER A 125 23.97 18.87 -11.33
CA SER A 125 23.16 18.06 -10.41
C SER A 125 21.86 17.62 -11.07
N ILE A 126 21.36 16.43 -10.72
CA ILE A 126 20.06 15.93 -11.15
C ILE A 126 19.07 16.15 -10.00
N ILE A 127 17.97 16.81 -10.30
CA ILE A 127 16.91 17.11 -9.35
C ILE A 127 15.75 16.20 -9.69
N GLU A 128 15.40 15.30 -8.78
CA GLU A 128 14.28 14.37 -8.93
C GLU A 128 13.17 14.79 -7.99
N ILE A 129 11.98 15.00 -8.54
CA ILE A 129 10.77 15.36 -7.79
C ILE A 129 9.75 14.26 -8.03
N SER A 130 9.25 13.67 -6.97
CA SER A 130 8.18 12.69 -7.03
C SER A 130 6.94 13.27 -6.36
N THR A 131 5.83 13.32 -7.10
CA THR A 131 4.52 13.70 -6.56
C THR A 131 3.61 12.50 -6.58
N TYR A 132 2.87 12.24 -5.51
CA TYR A 132 1.93 11.13 -5.46
C TYR A 132 0.57 11.53 -4.91
N GLU A 133 -0.44 10.93 -5.52
CA GLU A 133 -1.81 10.90 -5.04
C GLU A 133 -2.03 9.53 -4.42
N ILE A 134 -2.35 9.49 -3.12
CA ILE A 134 -2.57 8.21 -2.41
C ILE A 134 -3.81 7.50 -2.93
N GLY A 135 -4.78 8.28 -3.44
CA GLY A 135 -6.03 7.76 -3.95
C GLY A 135 -7.14 7.71 -2.89
N GLN A 136 -8.37 7.44 -3.36
CA GLN A 136 -9.55 7.40 -2.50
C GLN A 136 -10.67 6.57 -3.12
N PHE A 137 -11.55 6.02 -2.29
CA PHE A 137 -12.85 5.54 -2.73
C PHE A 137 -13.79 6.72 -2.94
N ASN A 138 -14.66 6.63 -3.95
CA ASN A 138 -15.68 7.66 -4.17
C ASN A 138 -16.81 7.61 -3.13
N GLU A 139 -16.95 6.48 -2.45
CA GLU A 139 -17.91 6.28 -1.36
C GLU A 139 -17.26 6.40 0.03
N ASP A 140 -18.09 6.73 1.02
CA ASP A 140 -17.68 6.76 2.43
C ASP A 140 -17.82 5.37 3.03
N LEU A 141 -16.72 4.69 3.27
CA LEU A 141 -16.68 3.37 3.87
C LEU A 141 -16.90 3.48 5.38
N ASP A 142 -17.66 2.56 5.94
CA ASP A 142 -17.80 2.47 7.40
C ASP A 142 -16.54 1.83 8.04
N TYR A 143 -16.48 1.85 9.37
CA TYR A 143 -15.33 1.32 10.09
C TYR A 143 -15.10 -0.18 9.85
N ASP A 144 -16.18 -0.97 9.76
CA ASP A 144 -16.09 -2.41 9.53
C ASP A 144 -15.50 -2.68 8.14
N GLU A 145 -15.94 -1.94 7.11
CA GLU A 145 -15.44 -2.03 5.74
C GLU A 145 -13.94 -1.65 5.65
N LYS A 146 -13.56 -0.52 6.27
CA LYS A 146 -12.15 -0.08 6.33
C LYS A 146 -11.27 -1.12 7.03
N ARG A 147 -11.76 -1.69 8.14
CA ARG A 147 -11.04 -2.70 8.92
C ARG A 147 -10.85 -4.00 8.13
N ILE A 148 -11.90 -4.50 7.47
CA ILE A 148 -11.81 -5.70 6.62
C ILE A 148 -10.78 -5.51 5.52
N LEU A 149 -10.77 -4.36 4.84
CA LEU A 149 -9.77 -4.06 3.81
C LEU A 149 -8.34 -4.02 4.40
N ALA A 150 -8.16 -3.37 5.55
CA ALA A 150 -6.86 -3.28 6.20
C ALA A 150 -6.34 -4.66 6.65
N GLU A 151 -7.20 -5.52 7.19
CA GLU A 151 -6.85 -6.88 7.58
C GLU A 151 -6.60 -7.78 6.35
N ALA A 152 -7.39 -7.63 5.28
CA ALA A 152 -7.18 -8.35 4.03
C ALA A 152 -5.83 -8.03 3.38
N MET A 153 -5.35 -6.78 3.47
CA MET A 153 -4.01 -6.42 3.01
C MET A 153 -2.91 -7.23 3.71
N ASN A 154 -3.11 -7.65 4.98
CA ASN A 154 -2.13 -8.47 5.70
C ASN A 154 -2.00 -9.88 5.13
N ILE A 155 -3.07 -10.46 4.60
CA ILE A 155 -3.03 -11.77 3.94
C ILE A 155 -2.01 -11.74 2.81
N PHE A 156 -2.09 -10.74 1.93
CA PHE A 156 -1.21 -10.60 0.77
C PHE A 156 0.23 -10.21 1.16
N TYR A 157 0.38 -9.46 2.24
CA TYR A 157 1.70 -9.21 2.81
C TYR A 157 2.39 -10.49 3.29
N TYR A 158 1.69 -11.36 4.04
CA TYR A 158 2.25 -12.63 4.49
C TYR A 158 2.51 -13.58 3.34
N GLU A 159 1.64 -13.59 2.32
CA GLU A 159 1.84 -14.41 1.11
C GLU A 159 3.12 -14.01 0.38
N GLU A 160 3.34 -12.71 0.15
CA GLU A 160 4.57 -12.22 -0.46
C GLU A 160 5.79 -12.50 0.44
N TYR A 161 5.65 -12.40 1.75
CA TYR A 161 6.71 -12.73 2.68
C TYR A 161 7.11 -14.21 2.61
N MET A 162 6.17 -15.13 2.53
CA MET A 162 6.44 -16.56 2.41
C MET A 162 7.10 -16.93 1.08
N THR A 163 6.73 -16.26 -0.02
CA THR A 163 7.29 -16.51 -1.35
C THR A 163 8.67 -15.89 -1.53
N ASN A 164 9.01 -14.85 -0.76
CA ASN A 164 10.29 -14.17 -0.88
C ASN A 164 11.35 -14.80 0.04
N THR A 165 11.99 -15.87 -0.44
CA THR A 165 13.04 -16.60 0.28
C THR A 165 14.25 -15.73 0.71
N LYS A 166 14.48 -14.58 0.06
CA LYS A 166 15.54 -13.64 0.44
C LYS A 166 15.26 -12.98 1.79
N VAL A 167 13.99 -12.81 2.16
CA VAL A 167 13.59 -12.21 3.44
C VAL A 167 13.87 -13.16 4.61
N LEU A 168 13.77 -14.47 4.37
CA LEU A 168 14.05 -15.51 5.38
C LEU A 168 15.55 -15.64 5.70
N ASN A 169 16.44 -15.12 4.85
CA ASN A 169 17.89 -15.20 5.04
C ASN A 169 18.49 -14.09 5.93
N PHE A 170 17.72 -13.10 6.36
CA PHE A 170 18.23 -11.92 7.06
C PHE A 170 18.52 -12.11 8.56
N ALA A 171 18.32 -13.29 9.12
CA ALA A 171 18.53 -13.54 10.55
C ALA A 171 19.97 -13.90 10.97
N THR A 172 20.98 -13.74 10.08
CA THR A 172 22.32 -14.33 10.29
C THR A 172 23.45 -13.36 10.67
N TYR A 173 23.23 -12.09 10.96
CA TYR A 173 24.30 -11.17 11.33
C TYR A 173 24.08 -10.50 12.69
N GLY A 174 24.70 -11.07 13.75
CA GLY A 174 24.81 -10.46 15.05
C GLY A 174 24.99 -11.48 16.18
N GLY A 175 26.21 -11.67 16.65
CA GLY A 175 26.54 -12.62 17.72
C GLY A 175 25.75 -12.36 19.00
N SER A 176 24.92 -13.28 19.40
CA SER A 176 24.04 -13.45 20.58
C SER A 176 22.56 -13.62 20.25
N ILE A 177 22.11 -13.57 19.02
CA ILE A 177 20.71 -13.84 18.68
C ILE A 177 20.56 -15.34 18.46
N LYS A 178 19.65 -15.99 19.23
CA LYS A 178 19.23 -17.36 18.96
C LYS A 178 18.79 -17.44 17.51
N MET A 179 19.55 -18.15 16.67
CA MET A 179 19.21 -18.39 15.29
C MET A 179 17.94 -19.24 15.23
N HIS A 180 16.80 -18.61 15.05
CA HIS A 180 15.61 -19.34 14.65
C HIS A 180 15.88 -19.93 13.26
N SER A 181 15.69 -21.25 13.10
CA SER A 181 15.87 -21.87 11.81
C SER A 181 14.90 -21.26 10.79
N GLN A 182 15.30 -21.18 9.52
CA GLN A 182 14.41 -20.67 8.45
C GLN A 182 13.06 -21.43 8.44
N ALA A 183 13.07 -22.71 8.75
CA ALA A 183 11.87 -23.54 8.87
C ALA A 183 10.94 -23.06 10.01
N GLU A 184 11.49 -22.64 11.14
CA GLU A 184 10.71 -22.14 12.28
C GLU A 184 10.10 -20.74 11.98
N GLN A 185 10.85 -19.87 11.31
CA GLN A 185 10.34 -18.58 10.83
C GLN A 185 9.22 -18.77 9.81
N LEU A 186 9.42 -19.66 8.82
CA LEU A 186 8.40 -19.98 7.82
C LEU A 186 7.14 -20.53 8.47
N LYS A 187 7.28 -21.45 9.43
CA LYS A 187 6.16 -22.00 10.21
C LYS A 187 5.37 -20.92 10.93
N THR A 188 6.06 -19.96 11.56
CA THR A 188 5.44 -18.85 12.28
C THR A 188 4.67 -17.94 11.32
N VAL A 189 5.27 -17.61 10.17
CA VAL A 189 4.63 -16.76 9.15
C VAL A 189 3.44 -17.47 8.50
N THR A 190 3.56 -18.77 8.22
CA THR A 190 2.43 -19.57 7.70
C THR A 190 1.27 -19.61 8.68
N ALA A 191 1.55 -19.80 9.98
CA ALA A 191 0.51 -19.76 11.01
C ALA A 191 -0.16 -18.38 11.10
N ALA A 192 0.60 -17.30 11.00
CA ALA A 192 0.07 -15.93 10.97
C ALA A 192 -0.82 -15.69 9.73
N TYR A 193 -0.37 -16.16 8.55
CA TYR A 193 -1.15 -16.09 7.32
C TYR A 193 -2.49 -16.81 7.44
N GLU A 194 -2.48 -18.07 7.89
CA GLU A 194 -3.70 -18.87 8.06
C GLU A 194 -4.66 -18.25 9.08
N THR A 195 -4.12 -17.68 10.16
CA THR A 195 -4.91 -16.99 11.18
C THR A 195 -5.56 -15.73 10.59
N SER A 196 -4.79 -14.86 9.95
CA SER A 196 -5.31 -13.65 9.30
C SER A 196 -6.35 -13.98 8.24
N LYS A 197 -6.12 -15.01 7.42
CA LYS A 197 -7.10 -15.45 6.41
C LYS A 197 -8.43 -15.87 7.05
N ARG A 198 -8.38 -16.66 8.11
CA ARG A 198 -9.58 -17.12 8.82
C ARG A 198 -10.33 -15.97 9.50
N GLU A 199 -9.62 -15.02 10.07
CA GLU A 199 -10.19 -13.82 10.70
C GLU A 199 -10.91 -12.96 9.67
N VAL A 200 -10.27 -12.67 8.54
CA VAL A 200 -10.87 -11.88 7.45
C VAL A 200 -12.09 -12.57 6.85
N GLU A 201 -12.02 -13.88 6.57
CA GLU A 201 -13.17 -14.65 6.10
C GLU A 201 -14.32 -14.62 7.12
N GLY A 202 -14.00 -14.72 8.41
CA GLY A 202 -14.98 -14.60 9.51
C GLY A 202 -15.62 -13.22 9.57
N ASP A 203 -14.87 -12.18 9.36
CA ASP A 203 -15.38 -10.80 9.41
C ASP A 203 -16.16 -10.41 8.15
N ILE A 204 -15.76 -10.87 6.97
CA ILE A 204 -16.57 -10.76 5.75
C ILE A 204 -17.91 -11.46 5.93
N ASN A 205 -17.91 -12.68 6.47
CA ASN A 205 -19.17 -13.39 6.75
C ASN A 205 -20.05 -12.61 7.73
N LYS A 206 -19.51 -12.12 8.86
CA LYS A 206 -20.27 -11.30 9.82
C LYS A 206 -20.83 -10.03 9.16
N TYR A 207 -20.03 -9.35 8.35
CA TYR A 207 -20.47 -8.18 7.60
C TYR A 207 -21.63 -8.52 6.67
N THR A 208 -21.53 -9.58 5.89
CA THR A 208 -22.58 -10.05 4.98
C THR A 208 -23.86 -10.39 5.74
N TYR A 209 -23.77 -11.11 6.88
CA TYR A 209 -24.93 -11.41 7.74
C TYR A 209 -25.56 -10.15 8.32
N LYS A 210 -24.76 -9.20 8.79
CA LYS A 210 -25.25 -7.93 9.35
C LYS A 210 -25.96 -7.08 8.29
N THR A 211 -25.46 -7.13 7.06
CA THR A 211 -25.89 -6.24 5.99
C THR A 211 -27.01 -6.81 5.12
N ALA A 212 -27.20 -8.12 5.07
CA ALA A 212 -28.25 -8.79 4.30
C ALA A 212 -29.08 -9.80 5.11
N PRO A 213 -29.63 -9.41 6.28
CA PRO A 213 -30.35 -10.34 7.16
C PRO A 213 -31.57 -11.00 6.49
N HIS A 214 -32.22 -10.32 5.52
CA HIS A 214 -33.41 -10.83 4.85
C HIS A 214 -33.10 -11.90 3.77
N LEU A 215 -31.87 -11.99 3.26
CA LEU A 215 -31.51 -13.10 2.37
C LEU A 215 -31.49 -14.45 3.09
N LEU A 216 -31.30 -14.45 4.41
CA LEU A 216 -31.27 -15.65 5.22
C LEU A 216 -32.68 -16.14 5.59
N TYR A 217 -33.65 -15.23 5.73
CA TYR A 217 -35.06 -15.59 6.04
C TYR A 217 -35.81 -16.13 4.83
N GLY A 218 -35.38 -15.83 3.60
CA GLY A 218 -35.99 -16.30 2.36
C GLY A 218 -35.48 -17.65 1.84
N LEU A 219 -34.26 -18.01 2.23
CA LEU A 219 -33.64 -19.29 1.87
C LEU A 219 -33.64 -20.19 3.11
N GLY A 220 -34.77 -20.83 3.38
CA GLY A 220 -34.87 -21.78 4.49
C GLY A 220 -33.64 -22.67 4.58
N ALA A 221 -32.81 -22.42 5.57
CA ALA A 221 -31.81 -23.30 6.18
C ALA A 221 -30.96 -24.23 5.26
N ASN A 222 -30.70 -23.84 4.01
CA ASN A 222 -29.82 -24.64 3.14
C ASN A 222 -28.40 -24.03 3.07
N THR A 223 -27.69 -24.13 4.21
CA THR A 223 -26.23 -23.82 4.33
C THR A 223 -25.36 -24.60 3.31
N SER A 224 -25.90 -25.66 2.70
CA SER A 224 -25.24 -26.46 1.66
C SER A 224 -25.00 -25.68 0.36
N CYS A 225 -25.86 -24.72 -0.02
CA CYS A 225 -25.71 -23.96 -1.26
C CYS A 225 -24.54 -22.94 -1.17
N TYR A 226 -24.36 -22.35 0.02
CA TYR A 226 -23.30 -21.34 0.23
C TYR A 226 -21.90 -21.98 0.19
N HIS A 227 -21.75 -23.17 0.79
CA HIS A 227 -20.50 -23.96 0.69
C HIS A 227 -20.20 -24.45 -0.74
N GLN A 228 -21.21 -24.70 -1.56
CA GLN A 228 -21.02 -25.07 -2.95
C GLN A 228 -20.54 -23.90 -3.81
N LEU A 229 -21.05 -22.69 -3.59
CA LEU A 229 -20.61 -21.47 -4.31
C LEU A 229 -19.16 -21.12 -3.99
N ILE A 230 -18.76 -21.17 -2.70
CA ILE A 230 -17.37 -20.95 -2.28
C ILE A 230 -16.45 -22.03 -2.86
N SER A 231 -16.88 -23.29 -2.87
CA SER A 231 -16.12 -24.41 -3.44
C SER A 231 -15.96 -24.31 -4.95
N GLN A 232 -16.94 -23.79 -5.68
CA GLN A 232 -16.84 -23.56 -7.13
C GLN A 232 -15.93 -22.38 -7.44
N ARG A 233 -15.97 -21.31 -6.63
CA ARG A 233 -15.09 -20.14 -6.77
C ARG A 233 -13.62 -20.50 -6.60
N ASN A 234 -13.28 -21.38 -5.64
CA ASN A 234 -11.91 -21.84 -5.43
C ASN A 234 -11.39 -22.72 -6.56
N LYS A 235 -12.27 -23.34 -7.37
CA LYS A 235 -11.89 -24.14 -8.55
C LYS A 235 -11.63 -23.31 -9.80
N THR A 236 -12.23 -22.11 -9.91
CA THR A 236 -12.02 -21.21 -11.07
C THR A 236 -10.75 -20.38 -10.95
N VAL A 237 -10.17 -20.26 -9.76
CA VAL A 237 -8.90 -19.54 -9.52
C VAL A 237 -7.67 -20.47 -9.67
N SER A 238 -7.88 -21.79 -9.80
CA SER A 238 -6.81 -22.81 -9.88
C SER A 238 -6.57 -23.33 -11.31
N ASN A 239 -7.17 -22.73 -12.33
CA ASN A 239 -6.93 -22.96 -13.74
C ASN A 239 -6.49 -21.64 -14.37
#